data_ed8fddb68b92a7adcbcd4d96cd283478
#
_entry.id   ed8fddb68b92a7adcbcd4d96cd283478
#
_cell.length_a   1.000
_cell.length_b   1.000
_cell.length_c   1.000
_cell.angle_alpha   90.00
_cell.angle_beta   90.00
_cell.angle_gamma   90.00
#
_symmetry.space_group_name_H-M   'P 1'
#
loop_
_entity.id
_entity.type
_entity.pdbx_description
1 polymer ?
#
loop_
_entity_poly.entity_id
_entity_poly.type
_entity_poly.pdbx_seq_one_letter_code
_entity_poly.pdbx_strand_id
1 'polypeptide(L)'
;MDVLSCLDAGMNARDDEAHLILAAAQGRVLVTANVRDFVLLHREWLVQGRPHSGVLLIPQQQYSTGEIVRRILRVASSRFDLTNGLFYLSNF
;
A
#
# COMPACT_ATOMS: atom_id res chain seq x y z
N MET A 1 1.21 13.65 1.94
CA MET A 1 0.79 12.23 2.03
C MET A 1 1.77 11.47 2.90
N ASP A 2 1.29 10.87 3.95
CA ASP A 2 2.11 10.00 4.80
C ASP A 2 2.04 8.56 4.31
N VAL A 3 3.15 7.87 4.42
CA VAL A 3 3.30 6.50 3.94
C VAL A 3 3.77 5.59 5.07
N LEU A 4 3.14 4.43 5.20
CA LEU A 4 3.62 3.34 6.04
C LEU A 4 4.20 2.26 5.13
N SER A 5 5.48 1.99 5.27
CA SER A 5 6.16 1.00 4.42
C SER A 5 6.16 -0.37 5.08
N CYS A 6 5.75 -1.39 4.32
CA CYS A 6 5.78 -2.79 4.71
C CYS A 6 6.53 -3.60 3.65
N LEU A 7 7.74 -3.15 3.32
CA LEU A 7 8.54 -3.79 2.29
C LEU A 7 9.39 -4.94 2.81
N ASP A 8 9.41 -5.14 4.12
CA ASP A 8 10.20 -6.22 4.73
C ASP A 8 9.60 -7.57 4.41
N ALA A 9 10.47 -8.50 4.04
CA ALA A 9 10.07 -9.86 3.74
C ALA A 9 9.72 -10.66 5.00
N GLY A 10 8.91 -11.69 4.85
CA GLY A 10 8.66 -12.67 5.90
C GLY A 10 7.45 -12.38 6.78
N MET A 11 6.60 -11.46 6.40
CA MET A 11 5.37 -11.18 7.13
C MET A 11 4.26 -12.13 6.70
N ASN A 12 3.50 -12.64 7.66
CA ASN A 12 2.35 -13.49 7.38
C ASN A 12 1.08 -12.64 7.19
N ALA A 13 -0.02 -13.28 6.76
CA ALA A 13 -1.27 -12.59 6.48
C ALA A 13 -1.85 -11.85 7.70
N ARG A 14 -1.58 -12.36 8.90
CA ARG A 14 -2.02 -11.72 10.14
C ARG A 14 -1.30 -10.41 10.37
N ASP A 15 -0.01 -10.36 10.07
CA ASP A 15 0.77 -9.13 10.18
C ASP A 15 0.35 -8.12 9.11
N ASP A 16 0.00 -8.59 7.91
CA ASP A 16 -0.50 -7.75 6.83
C ASP A 16 -1.77 -7.00 7.25
N GLU A 17 -2.72 -7.71 7.85
CA GLU A 17 -3.94 -7.08 8.34
C GLU A 17 -3.65 -6.07 9.45
N ALA A 18 -2.77 -6.41 10.39
CA ALA A 18 -2.37 -5.49 11.44
C ALA A 18 -1.75 -4.21 10.87
N HIS A 19 -0.94 -4.32 9.82
CA HIS A 19 -0.36 -3.15 9.17
C HIS A 19 -1.40 -2.29 8.47
N LEU A 20 -2.39 -2.91 7.83
CA LEU A 20 -3.45 -2.15 7.17
C LEU A 20 -4.33 -1.44 8.20
N ILE A 21 -4.63 -2.09 9.31
CA ILE A 21 -5.37 -1.48 10.43
C ILE A 21 -4.60 -0.25 10.94
N LEU A 22 -3.30 -0.39 11.16
CA LEU A 22 -2.48 0.72 11.65
C LEU A 22 -2.42 1.85 10.63
N ALA A 23 -2.20 1.56 9.38
CA ALA A 23 -2.15 2.56 8.32
C ALA A 23 -3.47 3.32 8.23
N ALA A 24 -4.59 2.61 8.25
CA ALA A 24 -5.92 3.22 8.20
C ALA A 24 -6.17 4.13 9.40
N ALA A 25 -5.79 3.67 10.60
CA ALA A 25 -5.96 4.45 11.83
C ALA A 25 -5.12 5.74 11.82
N GLN A 26 -3.97 5.72 11.17
CA GLN A 26 -3.07 6.87 11.09
C GLN A 26 -3.29 7.73 9.85
N GLY A 27 -4.22 7.37 8.98
CA GLY A 27 -4.46 8.10 7.72
C GLY A 27 -3.29 7.99 6.75
N ARG A 28 -2.55 6.88 6.79
CA ARG A 28 -1.36 6.66 5.95
C ARG A 28 -1.66 5.74 4.79
N VAL A 29 -1.02 6.00 3.66
CA VAL A 29 -1.01 5.08 2.53
C VAL A 29 -0.04 3.93 2.85
N LEU A 30 -0.49 2.71 2.67
CA LEU A 30 0.34 1.53 2.91
C LEU A 30 1.09 1.17 1.63
N VAL A 31 2.41 1.00 1.74
CA VAL A 31 3.27 0.56 0.63
C VAL A 31 3.79 -0.84 0.94
N THR A 32 3.54 -1.79 0.06
CA THR A 32 3.90 -3.19 0.28
C THR A 32 4.31 -3.87 -1.01
N ALA A 33 5.19 -4.87 -0.89
CA ALA A 33 5.57 -5.76 -1.99
C ALA A 33 4.71 -7.03 -2.04
N ASN A 34 3.87 -7.26 -1.04
CA ASN A 34 3.05 -8.46 -0.92
C ASN A 34 1.73 -8.29 -1.69
N VAL A 35 1.82 -8.36 -3.00
CA VAL A 35 0.70 -8.08 -3.90
C VAL A 35 -0.50 -8.98 -3.63
N ARG A 36 -0.27 -10.29 -3.62
CA ARG A 36 -1.34 -11.28 -3.52
C ARG A 36 -2.21 -11.10 -2.27
N ASP A 37 -1.57 -11.00 -1.12
CA ASP A 37 -2.28 -10.96 0.16
C ASP A 37 -3.02 -9.64 0.32
N PHE A 38 -2.44 -8.52 -0.14
CA PHE A 38 -3.10 -7.22 -0.02
C PHE A 38 -4.22 -7.03 -1.03
N VAL A 39 -4.17 -7.67 -2.19
CA VAL A 39 -5.33 -7.68 -3.10
C VAL A 39 -6.52 -8.35 -2.42
N LEU A 40 -6.30 -9.50 -1.79
CA LEU A 40 -7.37 -10.21 -1.08
C LEU A 40 -7.88 -9.41 0.11
N LEU A 41 -6.98 -8.86 0.90
CA LEU A 41 -7.32 -8.08 2.08
C LEU A 41 -8.11 -6.82 1.72
N HIS A 42 -7.70 -6.12 0.68
CA HIS A 42 -8.40 -4.95 0.18
C HIS A 42 -9.84 -5.30 -0.23
N ARG A 43 -10.03 -6.41 -0.93
CA ARG A 43 -11.36 -6.87 -1.32
C ARG A 43 -12.23 -7.18 -0.12
N GLU A 44 -11.69 -7.84 0.89
CA GLU A 44 -12.41 -8.12 2.13
C GLU A 44 -12.85 -6.82 2.82
N TRP A 45 -11.98 -5.83 2.86
CA TRP A 45 -12.29 -4.54 3.48
C TRP A 45 -13.38 -3.81 2.71
N LEU A 46 -13.36 -3.86 1.38
CA LEU A 46 -14.43 -3.27 0.57
C LEU A 46 -15.78 -3.90 0.88
N VAL A 47 -15.83 -5.23 0.96
CA VAL A 47 -17.07 -5.95 1.27
C VAL A 47 -17.58 -5.60 2.66
N GLN A 48 -16.67 -5.42 3.62
CA GLN A 48 -17.01 -5.08 5.01
C GLN A 48 -17.30 -3.59 5.20
N GLY A 49 -17.09 -2.77 4.19
CA GLY A 49 -17.26 -1.33 4.31
C GLY A 49 -16.20 -0.65 5.19
N ARG A 50 -15.02 -1.25 5.32
CA ARG A 50 -13.93 -0.70 6.14
C ARG A 50 -13.07 0.24 5.29
N PRO A 51 -12.89 1.50 5.72
CA PRO A 51 -12.10 2.46 4.97
C PRO A 51 -10.60 2.33 5.25
N HIS A 52 -9.79 2.67 4.25
CA HIS A 52 -8.35 2.87 4.42
C HIS A 52 -7.87 4.01 3.52
N SER A 53 -6.65 4.46 3.72
CA SER A 53 -6.11 5.63 3.01
C SER A 53 -5.45 5.29 1.69
N GLY A 54 -5.44 4.02 1.31
CA GLY A 54 -4.87 3.56 0.05
C GLY A 54 -3.75 2.55 0.24
N VAL A 55 -3.57 1.68 -0.74
CA VAL A 55 -2.50 0.68 -0.78
C VAL A 55 -1.76 0.82 -2.10
N LEU A 56 -0.43 0.98 -2.03
CA LEU A 56 0.45 0.97 -3.18
C LEU A 56 1.21 -0.35 -3.20
N LEU A 57 1.05 -1.08 -4.28
CA LEU A 57 1.71 -2.36 -4.50
C LEU A 57 2.97 -2.18 -5.30
N ILE A 58 4.08 -2.74 -4.81
CA ILE A 58 5.35 -2.75 -5.52
C ILE A 58 5.64 -4.18 -5.91
N PRO A 59 5.46 -4.55 -7.19
CA PRO A 59 5.79 -5.91 -7.63
C PRO A 59 7.25 -6.22 -7.34
N GLN A 60 7.51 -7.48 -6.97
CA GLN A 60 8.81 -7.91 -6.49
C GLN A 60 9.95 -7.57 -7.43
N GLN A 61 11.01 -6.99 -6.87
CA GLN A 61 12.35 -6.88 -7.44
C GLN A 61 12.45 -6.17 -8.80
N GLN A 62 11.43 -5.41 -9.18
CA GLN A 62 11.46 -4.69 -10.46
C GLN A 62 12.12 -3.32 -10.35
N TYR A 63 12.33 -2.83 -9.13
CA TYR A 63 12.79 -1.46 -8.90
C TYR A 63 13.92 -1.41 -7.90
N SER A 64 14.90 -0.54 -8.15
CA SER A 64 15.89 -0.17 -7.14
C SER A 64 15.21 0.65 -6.03
N THR A 65 15.87 0.74 -4.87
CA THR A 65 15.39 1.56 -3.77
C THR A 65 15.18 3.01 -4.19
N GLY A 66 16.13 3.56 -4.96
CA GLY A 66 16.02 4.94 -5.45
C GLY A 66 14.81 5.15 -6.37
N GLU A 67 14.52 4.16 -7.23
CA GLU A 67 13.36 4.23 -8.11
C GLU A 67 12.05 4.18 -7.34
N ILE A 68 11.99 3.33 -6.31
CA ILE A 68 10.81 3.23 -5.45
C ILE A 68 10.56 4.58 -4.76
N VAL A 69 11.57 5.18 -4.17
CA VAL A 69 11.46 6.48 -3.49
C VAL A 69 10.98 7.55 -4.47
N ARG A 70 11.56 7.59 -5.66
CA ARG A 70 11.20 8.58 -6.69
C ARG A 70 9.74 8.47 -7.08
N ARG A 71 9.24 7.24 -7.29
CA ARG A 71 7.84 7.01 -7.67
C ARG A 71 6.88 7.33 -6.54
N ILE A 72 7.23 7.00 -5.30
CA ILE A 72 6.43 7.36 -4.13
C ILE A 72 6.33 8.88 -4.01
N LEU A 73 7.43 9.60 -4.20
CA LEU A 73 7.43 11.06 -4.17
C LEU A 73 6.56 11.65 -5.28
N ARG A 74 6.55 11.02 -6.46
CA ARG A 74 5.69 11.43 -7.57
C ARG A 74 4.22 11.29 -7.20
N VAL A 75 3.84 10.17 -6.60
CA VAL A 75 2.48 9.94 -6.12
C VAL A 75 2.11 10.96 -5.05
N ALA A 76 3.01 11.20 -4.11
CA ALA A 76 2.79 12.16 -3.03
C ALA A 76 2.61 13.59 -3.54
N SER A 77 3.27 13.93 -4.64
CA SER A 77 3.17 15.26 -5.26
C SER A 77 1.95 15.41 -6.16
N SER A 78 1.32 14.30 -6.53
CA SER A 78 0.13 14.33 -7.38
C SER A 78 -1.11 14.65 -6.54
N ARG A 79 -2.18 15.06 -7.22
CA ARG A 79 -3.48 15.28 -6.58
C ARG A 79 -4.34 14.02 -6.63
N PHE A 80 -3.73 12.88 -6.90
CA PHE A 80 -4.45 11.63 -7.02
C PHE A 80 -4.90 11.15 -5.64
N ASP A 81 -6.19 10.87 -5.50
CA ASP A 81 -6.78 10.40 -4.25
C ASP A 81 -6.71 8.86 -4.20
N LEU A 82 -5.90 8.34 -3.27
CA LEU A 82 -5.71 6.91 -3.11
C LEU A 82 -6.70 6.29 -2.11
N THR A 83 -7.54 7.09 -1.48
CA THR A 83 -8.46 6.63 -0.42
C THR A 83 -9.30 5.46 -0.89
N ASN A 84 -9.31 4.39 -0.12
CA ASN A 84 -10.03 3.15 -0.39
C ASN A 84 -9.61 2.45 -1.70
N GLY A 85 -8.48 2.83 -2.27
CA GLY A 85 -8.00 2.27 -3.52
C GLY A 85 -6.81 1.33 -3.35
N LEU A 86 -6.57 0.53 -4.39
CA LEU A 86 -5.43 -0.37 -4.50
C LEU A 86 -4.76 -0.08 -5.84
N PHE A 87 -3.48 0.28 -5.80
CA PHE A 87 -2.78 0.74 -6.99
C PHE A 87 -1.41 0.08 -7.10
N TYR A 88 -0.97 -0.17 -8.32
CA TYR A 88 0.39 -0.61 -8.60
C TYR A 88 1.29 0.61 -8.77
N LEU A 89 2.45 0.58 -8.14
CA LEU A 89 3.42 1.67 -8.25
C LEU A 89 3.86 1.88 -9.70
N SER A 90 3.84 0.81 -10.52
CA SER A 90 4.18 0.88 -11.95
C SER A 90 3.28 1.83 -12.75
N ASN A 91 2.12 2.18 -12.22
CA ASN A 91 1.20 3.13 -12.87
C ASN A 91 1.58 4.59 -12.63
N PHE A 92 2.61 4.82 -11.86
CA PHE A 92 3.09 6.17 -11.53
C PHE A 92 4.57 6.35 -11.95
#